data_4d1db460ab7c99bbf2c26e5219d95bc2
#
_entry.id   4d1db460ab7c99bbf2c26e5219d95bc2
#
_cell.length_a   1.000
_cell.length_b   1.000
_cell.length_c   1.000
_cell.angle_alpha   90.00
_cell.angle_beta   90.00
_cell.angle_gamma   90.00
#
_symmetry.space_group_name_H-M   'P 1'
#
loop_
_entity.id
_entity.type
_entity.pdbx_description
1 polymer ?
#
loop_
_entity_poly.entity_id
_entity_poly.type
_entity_poly.pdbx_seq_one_letter_code
_entity_poly.pdbx_strand_id
1 'polypeptide(L)'
;MKVIDQYVSDRVSLYNGDSIEILKGLPDHCIHYAIFSPPFSSLYTYSNSDRDLGNSTGDDQFYQHFLFLVKELARVIMPGRLVSVHCMDIPKMKSRDGVIGLKDFPGELIREFENAGFIYHSRVVVWKDPLVEATRTKALGLMHKQLCKDSAMCRMGLPDYVLTFRLPGDNPEPVSHEAGLSRFYGEDEPKGIKGARPEPDADLVAKKEKYNTEPVYSHQVWRRYASPVWMDIRQSNTLNRTAARDEKDERHICPLQLDLIARCLELWTNPNDIILDPFAGIGSVPVVALQMGRRTMGFELKESYFKQAVLNCQKEENHDDSNI
;
A
#
# COMPACT_ATOMS: atom_id res chain seq x y z
N MET A 1 -15.11 -15.09 -16.01
CA MET A 1 -15.03 -13.91 -15.14
C MET A 1 -16.44 -13.66 -14.58
N LYS A 2 -16.62 -13.73 -13.25
CA LYS A 2 -17.92 -13.42 -12.61
C LYS A 2 -17.82 -12.03 -12.00
N VAL A 3 -18.19 -11.02 -12.78
CA VAL A 3 -18.24 -9.61 -12.37
C VAL A 3 -19.70 -9.27 -12.03
N ILE A 4 -19.91 -8.58 -10.91
CA ILE A 4 -21.24 -8.14 -10.46
C ILE A 4 -21.59 -6.81 -11.14
N ASP A 5 -20.62 -5.87 -11.15
CA ASP A 5 -20.73 -4.54 -11.75
C ASP A 5 -19.34 -4.09 -12.21
N GLN A 6 -19.27 -3.11 -13.12
CA GLN A 6 -18.00 -2.61 -13.65
C GLN A 6 -18.09 -1.15 -14.08
N TYR A 7 -16.94 -0.46 -13.97
CA TYR A 7 -16.70 0.84 -14.57
C TYR A 7 -15.43 0.78 -15.41
N VAL A 8 -15.54 1.04 -16.70
CA VAL A 8 -14.42 0.97 -17.66
C VAL A 8 -14.39 2.25 -18.49
N SER A 9 -13.22 2.87 -18.54
CA SER A 9 -12.87 4.00 -19.43
C SER A 9 -11.52 3.72 -20.09
N ASP A 10 -10.98 4.69 -20.82
CA ASP A 10 -9.66 4.55 -21.45
C ASP A 10 -8.52 4.35 -20.46
N ARG A 11 -8.67 4.88 -19.22
CA ARG A 11 -7.63 4.83 -18.20
C ARG A 11 -8.00 4.03 -16.95
N VAL A 12 -9.26 3.67 -16.79
CA VAL A 12 -9.78 3.02 -15.58
C VAL A 12 -10.48 1.72 -15.93
N SER A 13 -10.20 0.67 -15.16
CA SER A 13 -10.94 -0.60 -15.18
C SER A 13 -11.24 -1.02 -13.75
N LEU A 14 -12.41 -0.69 -13.24
CA LEU A 14 -12.87 -1.10 -11.90
C LEU A 14 -13.92 -2.19 -12.03
N TYR A 15 -13.77 -3.25 -11.23
CA TYR A 15 -14.68 -4.39 -11.23
C TYR A 15 -15.17 -4.69 -9.82
N ASN A 16 -16.49 -4.83 -9.67
CA ASN A 16 -17.09 -5.34 -8.45
C ASN A 16 -17.16 -6.87 -8.51
N GLY A 17 -16.40 -7.53 -7.65
CA GLY A 17 -16.35 -8.99 -7.59
C GLY A 17 -15.14 -9.55 -6.86
N ASP A 18 -15.03 -10.86 -6.88
CA ASP A 18 -13.93 -11.59 -6.28
C ASP A 18 -12.63 -11.41 -7.07
N SER A 19 -11.57 -10.97 -6.40
CA SER A 19 -10.28 -10.65 -7.02
C SER A 19 -9.65 -11.83 -7.74
N ILE A 20 -9.72 -13.04 -7.16
CA ILE A 20 -9.12 -14.24 -7.74
C ILE A 20 -9.87 -14.63 -9.02
N GLU A 21 -11.21 -14.56 -8.99
CA GLU A 21 -12.03 -14.89 -10.15
C GLU A 21 -11.88 -13.87 -11.29
N ILE A 22 -11.64 -12.60 -10.96
CA ILE A 22 -11.39 -11.57 -11.96
C ILE A 22 -10.00 -11.75 -12.56
N LEU A 23 -8.98 -11.96 -11.73
CA LEU A 23 -7.60 -12.19 -12.19
C LEU A 23 -7.50 -13.34 -13.19
N LYS A 24 -8.18 -14.47 -12.95
CA LYS A 24 -8.22 -15.61 -13.89
C LYS A 24 -8.67 -15.24 -15.30
N GLY A 25 -9.43 -14.16 -15.45
CA GLY A 25 -9.90 -13.67 -16.74
C GLY A 25 -8.94 -12.73 -17.46
N LEU A 26 -7.84 -12.32 -16.81
CA LEU A 26 -6.84 -11.45 -17.42
C LEU A 26 -5.82 -12.24 -18.23
N PRO A 27 -5.26 -11.64 -19.29
CA PRO A 27 -4.12 -12.20 -20.00
C PRO A 27 -2.88 -12.34 -19.10
N ASP A 28 -1.98 -13.25 -19.48
CA ASP A 28 -0.66 -13.35 -18.84
C ASP A 28 0.16 -12.10 -19.13
N HIS A 29 0.96 -11.68 -18.15
CA HIS A 29 1.94 -10.60 -18.30
C HIS A 29 1.37 -9.28 -18.84
N CYS A 30 0.16 -8.91 -18.40
CA CYS A 30 -0.53 -7.69 -18.82
C CYS A 30 -0.47 -6.53 -17.80
N ILE A 31 0.03 -6.76 -16.59
CA ILE A 31 0.10 -5.80 -15.50
C ILE A 31 1.55 -5.36 -15.27
N HIS A 32 1.78 -4.05 -15.22
CA HIS A 32 3.11 -3.47 -15.06
C HIS A 32 3.54 -3.40 -13.59
N TYR A 33 2.60 -3.11 -12.69
CA TYR A 33 2.86 -2.99 -11.27
C TYR A 33 1.59 -3.26 -10.46
N ALA A 34 1.73 -3.90 -9.31
CA ALA A 34 0.64 -4.00 -8.35
C ALA A 34 1.04 -3.40 -7.00
N ILE A 35 0.13 -2.67 -6.38
CA ILE A 35 0.28 -2.17 -5.02
C ILE A 35 -1.05 -2.25 -4.29
N PHE A 36 -1.05 -2.83 -3.09
CA PHE A 36 -2.26 -3.02 -2.31
C PHE A 36 -1.99 -3.26 -0.83
N SER A 37 -3.04 -3.15 -0.03
CA SER A 37 -3.06 -3.60 1.35
C SER A 37 -4.06 -4.76 1.45
N PRO A 38 -3.61 -6.00 1.71
CA PRO A 38 -4.51 -7.14 1.82
C PRO A 38 -5.36 -7.03 3.08
N PRO A 39 -6.50 -7.73 3.16
CA PRO A 39 -7.19 -7.93 4.43
C PRO A 39 -6.24 -8.51 5.47
N PHE A 40 -6.31 -8.01 6.71
CA PHE A 40 -5.41 -8.44 7.80
C PHE A 40 -5.93 -9.74 8.45
N SER A 41 -6.03 -10.84 7.67
CA SER A 41 -6.53 -12.11 8.17
C SER A 41 -7.90 -11.95 8.89
N SER A 42 -8.13 -12.67 9.97
CA SER A 42 -9.34 -12.60 10.80
C SER A 42 -9.45 -11.32 11.68
N LEU A 43 -8.61 -10.30 11.46
CA LEU A 43 -8.65 -9.09 12.30
C LEU A 43 -9.88 -8.23 12.03
N TYR A 44 -10.32 -8.17 10.77
CA TYR A 44 -11.48 -7.40 10.32
C TYR A 44 -12.31 -8.17 9.30
N THR A 45 -13.63 -8.16 9.46
CA THR A 45 -14.60 -8.57 8.46
C THR A 45 -14.96 -7.35 7.61
N TYR A 46 -14.74 -7.43 6.30
CA TYR A 46 -14.99 -6.32 5.38
C TYR A 46 -16.34 -6.44 4.69
N SER A 47 -16.86 -7.66 4.53
CA SER A 47 -18.19 -7.93 3.96
C SER A 47 -18.80 -9.19 4.57
N ASN A 48 -20.10 -9.42 4.33
CA ASN A 48 -20.78 -10.65 4.74
C ASN A 48 -20.64 -11.79 3.70
N SER A 49 -19.73 -11.67 2.75
CA SER A 49 -19.51 -12.68 1.71
C SER A 49 -18.59 -13.79 2.21
N ASP A 50 -18.94 -15.05 1.95
CA ASP A 50 -18.06 -16.21 2.19
C ASP A 50 -16.77 -16.17 1.36
N ARG A 51 -16.68 -15.25 0.39
CA ARG A 51 -15.51 -15.00 -0.47
C ARG A 51 -14.58 -13.90 0.06
N ASP A 52 -14.98 -13.23 1.12
CA ASP A 52 -14.14 -12.24 1.76
C ASP A 52 -13.01 -12.96 2.51
N LEU A 53 -11.77 -12.69 2.12
CA LEU A 53 -10.58 -13.22 2.79
C LEU A 53 -10.54 -12.86 4.28
N GLY A 54 -11.14 -11.72 4.67
CA GLY A 54 -11.29 -11.32 6.07
C GLY A 54 -12.24 -12.21 6.88
N ASN A 55 -13.09 -13.03 6.23
CA ASN A 55 -14.01 -13.97 6.86
C ASN A 55 -13.43 -15.38 7.06
N SER A 56 -12.14 -15.57 6.80
CA SER A 56 -11.46 -16.84 7.04
C SER A 56 -11.61 -17.28 8.50
N THR A 57 -11.98 -18.54 8.75
CA THR A 57 -12.20 -19.08 10.09
C THR A 57 -10.90 -19.30 10.87
N GLY A 58 -9.74 -19.13 10.24
CA GLY A 58 -8.41 -19.24 10.83
C GLY A 58 -7.33 -18.74 9.89
N ASP A 59 -6.15 -18.57 10.45
CA ASP A 59 -4.99 -18.05 9.72
C ASP A 59 -4.55 -18.96 8.57
N ASP A 60 -4.55 -20.28 8.77
CA ASP A 60 -4.15 -21.25 7.74
C ASP A 60 -5.05 -21.17 6.51
N GLN A 61 -6.36 -21.00 6.72
CA GLN A 61 -7.31 -20.85 5.62
C GLN A 61 -7.08 -19.54 4.87
N PHE A 62 -6.78 -18.45 5.59
CA PHE A 62 -6.44 -17.16 4.98
C PHE A 62 -5.24 -17.30 4.05
N TYR A 63 -4.13 -17.89 4.52
CA TYR A 63 -2.91 -18.01 3.73
C TYR A 63 -3.09 -18.94 2.53
N GLN A 64 -3.86 -20.03 2.67
CA GLN A 64 -4.19 -20.89 1.54
C GLN A 64 -4.95 -20.12 0.45
N HIS A 65 -5.94 -19.32 0.81
CA HIS A 65 -6.69 -18.52 -0.14
C HIS A 65 -5.81 -17.38 -0.71
N PHE A 66 -5.00 -16.74 0.12
CA PHE A 66 -4.08 -15.70 -0.30
C PHE A 66 -3.04 -16.21 -1.31
N LEU A 67 -2.55 -17.44 -1.14
CA LEU A 67 -1.64 -18.06 -2.10
C LEU A 67 -2.26 -18.21 -3.49
N PHE A 68 -3.57 -18.47 -3.61
CA PHE A 68 -4.22 -18.48 -4.92
C PHE A 68 -4.17 -17.10 -5.60
N LEU A 69 -4.40 -16.02 -4.84
CA LEU A 69 -4.23 -14.66 -5.35
C LEU A 69 -2.80 -14.40 -5.82
N VAL A 70 -1.80 -14.77 -4.99
CA VAL A 70 -0.38 -14.52 -5.30
C VAL A 70 0.05 -15.29 -6.55
N LYS A 71 -0.44 -16.51 -6.77
CA LYS A 71 -0.20 -17.29 -7.99
C LYS A 71 -0.78 -16.62 -9.23
N GLU A 72 -1.99 -16.06 -9.14
CA GLU A 72 -2.56 -15.28 -10.24
C GLU A 72 -1.80 -13.97 -10.48
N LEU A 73 -1.33 -13.30 -9.42
CA LEU A 73 -0.44 -12.15 -9.57
C LEU A 73 0.86 -12.53 -10.30
N ALA A 74 1.47 -13.69 -9.98
CA ALA A 74 2.65 -14.19 -10.68
C ALA A 74 2.40 -14.42 -12.18
N ARG A 75 1.18 -14.78 -12.56
CA ARG A 75 0.80 -15.00 -13.95
C ARG A 75 0.56 -13.68 -14.69
N VAL A 76 -0.12 -12.71 -14.06
CA VAL A 76 -0.53 -11.48 -14.76
C VAL A 76 0.52 -10.37 -14.74
N ILE A 77 1.43 -10.36 -13.76
CA ILE A 77 2.52 -9.38 -13.69
C ILE A 77 3.54 -9.66 -14.81
N MET A 78 4.05 -8.61 -15.43
CA MET A 78 5.12 -8.71 -16.44
C MET A 78 6.44 -9.20 -15.81
N PRO A 79 7.22 -10.05 -16.51
CA PRO A 79 8.52 -10.48 -16.04
C PRO A 79 9.43 -9.31 -15.65
N GLY A 80 10.18 -9.44 -14.56
CA GLY A 80 11.08 -8.40 -14.06
C GLY A 80 10.40 -7.20 -13.40
N ARG A 81 9.06 -7.16 -13.37
CA ARG A 81 8.28 -6.09 -12.72
C ARG A 81 7.94 -6.44 -11.27
N LEU A 82 7.35 -5.50 -10.55
CA LEU A 82 7.24 -5.55 -9.09
C LEU A 82 5.79 -5.61 -8.60
N VAL A 83 5.65 -6.18 -7.40
CA VAL A 83 4.44 -6.11 -6.57
C VAL A 83 4.81 -5.55 -5.21
N SER A 84 4.09 -4.56 -4.71
CA SER A 84 4.26 -4.02 -3.36
C SER A 84 3.03 -4.28 -2.49
N VAL A 85 3.28 -4.78 -1.28
CA VAL A 85 2.23 -5.09 -0.31
C VAL A 85 2.43 -4.25 0.94
N HIS A 86 1.43 -3.42 1.26
CA HIS A 86 1.40 -2.68 2.51
C HIS A 86 0.79 -3.54 3.61
N CYS A 87 1.48 -3.69 4.71
CA CYS A 87 1.05 -4.49 5.84
C CYS A 87 1.65 -4.02 7.17
N MET A 88 1.27 -4.66 8.27
CA MET A 88 1.85 -4.47 9.59
C MET A 88 1.78 -5.77 10.40
N ASP A 89 2.55 -5.86 11.48
CA ASP A 89 2.37 -6.92 12.46
C ASP A 89 0.99 -6.87 13.09
N ILE A 90 0.37 -8.03 13.33
CA ILE A 90 -0.97 -8.09 13.91
C ILE A 90 -0.87 -8.22 15.43
N PRO A 91 -1.43 -7.24 16.21
CA PRO A 91 -1.45 -7.35 17.65
C PRO A 91 -2.29 -8.53 18.15
N LYS A 92 -1.70 -9.35 19.02
CA LYS A 92 -2.42 -10.37 19.81
C LYS A 92 -3.02 -9.73 21.04
N MET A 93 -4.26 -10.09 21.35
CA MET A 93 -5.01 -9.62 22.51
C MET A 93 -5.28 -10.78 23.46
N LYS A 94 -5.13 -10.55 24.80
CA LYS A 94 -5.37 -11.58 25.80
C LYS A 94 -6.77 -12.20 25.72
N SER A 95 -7.78 -11.40 25.39
CA SER A 95 -9.18 -11.84 25.27
C SER A 95 -9.44 -12.75 24.05
N ARG A 96 -8.71 -12.57 22.96
CA ARG A 96 -8.87 -13.33 21.71
C ARG A 96 -7.82 -14.44 21.59
N ASP A 97 -6.57 -14.12 21.89
CA ASP A 97 -5.40 -14.96 21.59
C ASP A 97 -4.80 -15.63 22.85
N GLY A 98 -5.37 -15.38 24.04
CA GLY A 98 -4.88 -15.89 25.33
C GLY A 98 -3.60 -15.20 25.82
N VAL A 99 -2.88 -14.49 24.97
CA VAL A 99 -1.60 -13.81 25.24
C VAL A 99 -1.58 -12.40 24.65
N ILE A 100 -0.72 -11.54 25.20
CA ILE A 100 -0.38 -10.26 24.60
C ILE A 100 0.93 -10.44 23.82
N GLY A 101 0.96 -10.05 22.56
CA GLY A 101 2.13 -10.19 21.69
C GLY A 101 1.86 -9.70 20.29
N LEU A 102 2.67 -10.16 19.36
CA LEU A 102 2.52 -9.88 17.93
C LEU A 102 2.46 -11.18 17.14
N LYS A 103 1.80 -11.12 15.99
CA LYS A 103 1.82 -12.13 14.96
C LYS A 103 2.61 -11.55 13.79
N ASP A 104 3.61 -12.27 13.31
CA ASP A 104 4.45 -11.90 12.18
C ASP A 104 3.69 -12.09 10.86
N PHE A 105 2.75 -11.17 10.58
CA PHE A 105 2.00 -11.16 9.32
C PHE A 105 2.89 -10.82 8.12
N PRO A 106 3.83 -9.86 8.22
CA PRO A 106 4.77 -9.57 7.14
C PRO A 106 5.63 -10.79 6.75
N GLY A 107 6.11 -11.56 7.71
CA GLY A 107 6.91 -12.76 7.45
C GLY A 107 6.10 -13.85 6.75
N GLU A 108 4.83 -14.04 7.11
CA GLU A 108 3.95 -14.99 6.40
C GLU A 108 3.71 -14.54 4.95
N LEU A 109 3.43 -13.24 4.72
CA LEU A 109 3.28 -12.73 3.35
C LEU A 109 4.53 -12.96 2.50
N ILE A 110 5.72 -12.75 3.07
CA ILE A 110 6.99 -13.00 2.35
C ILE A 110 7.05 -14.46 1.91
N ARG A 111 6.75 -15.40 2.81
CA ARG A 111 6.75 -16.84 2.49
C ARG A 111 5.78 -17.20 1.38
N GLU A 112 4.56 -16.63 1.40
CA GLU A 112 3.57 -16.89 0.35
C GLU A 112 4.00 -16.36 -1.02
N PHE A 113 4.63 -15.19 -1.08
CA PHE A 113 5.17 -14.66 -2.34
C PHE A 113 6.35 -15.49 -2.86
N GLU A 114 7.28 -15.89 -1.99
CA GLU A 114 8.40 -16.77 -2.36
C GLU A 114 7.91 -18.15 -2.83
N ASN A 115 6.90 -18.72 -2.16
CA ASN A 115 6.24 -19.97 -2.56
C ASN A 115 5.58 -19.88 -3.94
N ALA A 116 5.10 -18.70 -4.34
CA ALA A 116 4.55 -18.45 -5.66
C ALA A 116 5.60 -18.11 -6.73
N GLY A 117 6.89 -18.09 -6.38
CA GLY A 117 8.01 -17.88 -7.30
C GLY A 117 8.48 -16.43 -7.42
N PHE A 118 8.00 -15.51 -6.60
CA PHE A 118 8.56 -14.17 -6.53
C PHE A 118 9.89 -14.13 -5.78
N ILE A 119 10.70 -13.14 -6.09
CA ILE A 119 11.93 -12.81 -5.35
C ILE A 119 11.57 -11.74 -4.33
N TYR A 120 11.88 -11.95 -3.05
CA TYR A 120 11.78 -10.91 -2.03
C TYR A 120 12.80 -9.80 -2.33
N HIS A 121 12.31 -8.65 -2.77
CA HIS A 121 13.14 -7.56 -3.29
C HIS A 121 13.56 -6.58 -2.19
N SER A 122 12.62 -6.08 -1.40
CA SER A 122 12.91 -5.08 -0.38
C SER A 122 11.79 -4.93 0.66
N ARG A 123 12.15 -4.32 1.79
CA ARG A 123 11.21 -3.89 2.85
C ARG A 123 11.49 -2.45 3.20
N VAL A 124 10.46 -1.63 3.23
CA VAL A 124 10.51 -0.28 3.80
C VAL A 124 9.66 -0.27 5.06
N VAL A 125 10.19 0.33 6.11
CA VAL A 125 9.47 0.62 7.35
C VAL A 125 8.82 1.99 7.21
N VAL A 126 7.49 2.06 7.34
CA VAL A 126 6.74 3.33 7.36
C VAL A 126 6.50 3.70 8.82
N TRP A 127 7.17 4.76 9.25
CA TRP A 127 7.08 5.22 10.63
C TRP A 127 5.69 5.76 10.96
N LYS A 128 5.21 5.45 12.17
CA LYS A 128 3.98 6.01 12.75
C LYS A 128 4.28 6.61 14.12
N ASP A 129 3.65 7.73 14.42
CA ASP A 129 3.75 8.35 15.75
C ASP A 129 3.16 7.40 16.81
N PRO A 130 3.97 6.92 17.78
CA PRO A 130 3.50 5.97 18.79
C PRO A 130 2.44 6.58 19.73
N LEU A 131 2.43 7.90 19.94
CA LEU A 131 1.41 8.56 20.75
C LEU A 131 0.05 8.56 20.03
N VAL A 132 0.04 8.86 18.74
CA VAL A 132 -1.16 8.81 17.89
C VAL A 132 -1.68 7.38 17.82
N GLU A 133 -0.80 6.41 17.63
CA GLU A 133 -1.16 4.98 17.62
C GLU A 133 -1.74 4.54 18.97
N ALA A 134 -1.10 4.88 20.10
CA ALA A 134 -1.57 4.53 21.43
C ALA A 134 -2.96 5.12 21.72
N THR A 135 -3.19 6.35 21.32
CA THR A 135 -4.48 7.05 21.50
C THR A 135 -5.58 6.39 20.66
N ARG A 136 -5.26 5.99 19.43
CA ARG A 136 -6.21 5.36 18.50
C ARG A 136 -6.56 3.93 18.90
N THR A 137 -5.55 3.13 19.20
CA THR A 137 -5.72 1.68 19.45
C THR A 137 -6.03 1.35 20.91
N LYS A 138 -5.67 2.25 21.85
CA LYS A 138 -5.75 2.05 23.31
C LYS A 138 -5.05 0.76 23.76
N ALA A 139 -4.02 0.33 23.04
CA ALA A 139 -3.28 -0.88 23.33
C ALA A 139 -2.45 -0.71 24.62
N LEU A 140 -2.77 -1.45 25.67
CA LEU A 140 -2.18 -1.31 27.01
C LEU A 140 -0.64 -1.38 26.99
N GLY A 141 -0.06 -2.29 26.22
CA GLY A 141 1.39 -2.46 26.12
C GLY A 141 2.11 -1.29 25.46
N LEU A 142 1.41 -0.39 24.75
CA LEU A 142 1.97 0.78 24.08
C LEU A 142 1.86 2.05 24.93
N MET A 143 0.97 2.07 25.91
CA MET A 143 0.69 3.30 26.68
C MET A 143 1.83 3.62 27.67
N HIS A 144 2.18 4.90 27.81
CA HIS A 144 3.17 5.40 28.79
C HIS A 144 2.88 4.93 30.23
N LYS A 145 1.60 4.81 30.60
CA LYS A 145 1.19 4.24 31.89
C LYS A 145 1.75 2.83 32.12
N GLN A 146 1.87 2.01 31.09
CA GLN A 146 2.44 0.67 31.22
C GLN A 146 3.94 0.72 31.47
N LEU A 147 4.65 1.65 30.80
CA LEU A 147 6.07 1.91 31.05
C LEU A 147 6.34 2.23 32.52
N CYS A 148 5.50 3.09 33.14
CA CYS A 148 5.63 3.46 34.57
C CYS A 148 5.27 2.33 35.52
N LYS A 149 4.47 1.35 35.07
CA LYS A 149 4.04 0.23 35.92
C LYS A 149 4.96 -1.00 35.83
N ASP A 150 5.27 -1.36 34.60
CA ASP A 150 6.12 -2.51 34.23
C ASP A 150 6.64 -2.33 32.82
N SER A 151 7.88 -1.90 32.69
CA SER A 151 8.51 -1.62 31.41
C SER A 151 8.73 -2.88 30.56
N ALA A 152 8.83 -4.07 31.20
CA ALA A 152 8.97 -5.34 30.47
C ALA A 152 7.70 -5.72 29.69
N MET A 153 6.55 -5.19 30.10
CA MET A 153 5.27 -5.33 29.38
C MET A 153 5.00 -4.19 28.39
N CYS A 154 5.89 -3.18 28.32
CA CYS A 154 5.77 -2.08 27.40
C CYS A 154 6.34 -2.49 26.04
N ARG A 155 5.54 -2.43 24.99
CA ARG A 155 6.00 -2.64 23.62
C ARG A 155 6.23 -1.33 22.89
N MET A 156 7.02 -1.38 21.84
CA MET A 156 7.19 -0.27 20.90
C MET A 156 5.95 -0.06 20.05
N GLY A 157 5.80 1.10 19.46
CA GLY A 157 4.81 1.37 18.42
C GLY A 157 4.99 0.43 17.22
N LEU A 158 3.90 0.12 16.54
CA LEU A 158 3.93 -0.71 15.34
C LEU A 158 4.07 0.19 14.10
N PRO A 159 5.14 0.03 13.32
CA PRO A 159 5.20 0.65 12.01
C PRO A 159 4.28 -0.08 11.03
N ASP A 160 4.06 0.52 9.86
CA ASP A 160 3.65 -0.24 8.68
C ASP A 160 4.89 -0.66 7.88
N TYR A 161 4.70 -1.62 7.01
CA TYR A 161 5.72 -2.10 6.09
C TYR A 161 5.22 -2.00 4.64
N VAL A 162 6.12 -1.66 3.74
CA VAL A 162 5.95 -1.91 2.31
C VAL A 162 6.90 -3.06 1.95
N LEU A 163 6.33 -4.23 1.71
CA LEU A 163 7.07 -5.39 1.22
C LEU A 163 7.03 -5.36 -0.30
N THR A 164 8.17 -5.43 -0.95
CA THR A 164 8.24 -5.42 -2.41
C THR A 164 8.83 -6.71 -2.92
N PHE A 165 8.19 -7.27 -3.94
CA PHE A 165 8.52 -8.54 -4.56
C PHE A 165 8.74 -8.33 -6.06
N ARG A 166 9.72 -9.04 -6.64
CA ARG A 166 10.02 -8.99 -8.07
C ARG A 166 9.67 -10.32 -8.73
N LEU A 167 8.91 -10.26 -9.81
CA LEU A 167 8.74 -11.46 -10.64
C LEU A 167 10.05 -11.73 -11.39
N PRO A 168 10.57 -12.98 -11.37
CA PRO A 168 11.75 -13.35 -12.16
C PRO A 168 11.57 -13.07 -13.65
N GLY A 169 12.69 -12.90 -14.35
CA GLY A 169 12.74 -12.63 -15.79
C GLY A 169 13.24 -11.23 -16.11
N ASP A 170 13.41 -10.99 -17.40
CA ASP A 170 13.86 -9.70 -17.90
C ASP A 170 12.66 -8.76 -18.09
N ASN A 171 12.82 -7.50 -17.68
CA ASN A 171 11.80 -6.49 -17.86
C ASN A 171 11.84 -5.96 -19.32
N PRO A 172 10.81 -6.24 -20.16
CA PRO A 172 10.80 -5.77 -21.54
C PRO A 172 10.61 -4.25 -21.64
N GLU A 173 10.08 -3.62 -20.57
CA GLU A 173 9.81 -2.18 -20.49
C GLU A 173 10.49 -1.58 -19.25
N PRO A 174 11.81 -1.29 -19.28
CA PRO A 174 12.54 -0.76 -18.15
C PRO A 174 11.92 0.53 -17.61
N VAL A 175 11.86 0.66 -16.30
CA VAL A 175 11.46 1.91 -15.64
C VAL A 175 12.68 2.82 -15.60
N SER A 176 12.64 3.94 -16.33
CA SER A 176 13.77 4.85 -16.47
C SER A 176 13.45 6.24 -15.91
N HIS A 177 14.40 6.79 -15.16
CA HIS A 177 14.39 8.17 -14.66
C HIS A 177 15.62 8.90 -15.19
N GLU A 178 15.70 9.14 -16.49
CA GLU A 178 16.89 9.74 -17.15
C GLU A 178 17.29 11.09 -16.56
N ALA A 179 16.30 11.91 -16.17
CA ALA A 179 16.52 13.18 -15.49
C ALA A 179 16.61 13.04 -13.96
N GLY A 180 16.58 11.80 -13.43
CA GLY A 180 16.44 11.50 -12.01
C GLY A 180 15.03 11.73 -11.48
N LEU A 181 14.85 11.62 -10.16
CA LEU A 181 13.56 11.77 -9.49
C LEU A 181 13.19 13.26 -9.38
N SER A 182 12.15 13.68 -10.09
CA SER A 182 11.73 15.09 -10.18
C SER A 182 10.64 15.48 -9.18
N ARG A 183 9.97 14.51 -8.57
CA ARG A 183 8.83 14.73 -7.67
C ARG A 183 9.08 14.13 -6.30
N PHE A 184 8.72 14.89 -5.26
CA PHE A 184 8.76 14.43 -3.88
C PHE A 184 7.34 14.31 -3.32
N TYR A 185 7.04 13.13 -2.78
CA TYR A 185 5.79 12.84 -2.09
C TYR A 185 6.08 12.54 -0.62
N GLY A 186 5.52 13.36 0.28
CA GLY A 186 5.73 13.23 1.71
C GLY A 186 5.68 14.56 2.45
N GLU A 187 5.87 14.52 3.76
CA GLU A 187 6.00 15.69 4.63
C GLU A 187 7.43 16.25 4.60
N ASP A 188 7.56 17.57 4.57
CA ASP A 188 8.87 18.20 4.68
C ASP A 188 9.47 18.02 6.08
N GLU A 189 8.65 18.17 7.13
CA GLU A 189 9.04 17.90 8.52
C GLU A 189 7.98 17.03 9.21
N PRO A 190 8.28 15.77 9.58
CA PRO A 190 7.36 14.92 10.32
C PRO A 190 7.01 15.54 11.66
N LYS A 191 5.70 15.65 11.95
CA LYS A 191 5.22 16.19 13.22
C LYS A 191 5.67 15.31 14.38
N GLY A 192 6.19 15.93 15.43
CA GLY A 192 6.49 15.27 16.70
C GLY A 192 7.92 14.80 16.87
N ILE A 193 8.73 14.72 15.83
CA ILE A 193 10.15 14.34 15.93
C ILE A 193 11.02 15.45 15.32
N LYS A 194 11.44 16.38 16.16
CA LYS A 194 12.44 17.36 15.74
C LYS A 194 13.75 16.65 15.39
N GLY A 195 14.30 16.93 14.22
CA GLY A 195 15.56 16.34 13.75
C GLY A 195 15.48 14.91 13.26
N ALA A 196 14.26 14.32 13.12
CA ALA A 196 14.09 12.99 12.53
C ALA A 196 14.32 12.97 11.01
N ARG A 197 14.30 14.12 10.37
CA ARG A 197 14.68 14.29 8.98
C ARG A 197 16.21 14.25 8.88
N PRO A 198 16.81 13.36 8.10
CA PRO A 198 18.20 13.51 7.76
C PRO A 198 18.35 14.83 7.00
N GLU A 199 19.03 15.79 7.62
CA GLU A 199 19.43 17.00 6.92
C GLU A 199 20.21 16.60 5.66
N PRO A 200 19.98 17.26 4.52
CA PRO A 200 20.81 17.06 3.36
C PRO A 200 22.27 17.27 3.79
N ASP A 201 23.14 16.32 3.45
CA ASP A 201 24.56 16.49 3.68
C ASP A 201 25.02 17.78 3.01
N ALA A 202 25.29 18.79 3.83
CA ALA A 202 25.65 20.15 3.36
C ALA A 202 26.86 20.14 2.44
N ASP A 203 27.83 19.25 2.69
CA ASP A 203 29.01 19.08 1.84
C ASP A 203 28.65 18.47 0.48
N LEU A 204 27.69 17.54 0.44
CA LEU A 204 27.22 16.94 -0.80
C LEU A 204 26.40 17.93 -1.62
N VAL A 205 25.56 18.74 -0.95
CA VAL A 205 24.79 19.82 -1.57
C VAL A 205 25.75 20.86 -2.16
N ALA A 206 26.67 21.37 -1.37
CA ALA A 206 27.65 22.39 -1.81
C ALA A 206 28.52 21.92 -2.99
N LYS A 207 28.96 20.65 -2.99
CA LYS A 207 29.72 20.08 -4.09
C LYS A 207 28.92 20.00 -5.40
N LYS A 208 27.62 19.77 -5.33
CA LYS A 208 26.75 19.63 -6.49
C LYS A 208 26.21 20.96 -7.01
N GLU A 209 25.91 21.91 -6.13
CA GLU A 209 25.54 23.27 -6.52
C GLU A 209 26.63 23.94 -7.37
N LYS A 210 27.90 23.56 -7.15
CA LYS A 210 29.03 24.02 -7.97
C LYS A 210 28.97 23.53 -9.43
N TYR A 211 28.27 22.40 -9.69
CA TYR A 211 28.30 21.73 -10.99
C TYR A 211 26.97 21.73 -11.73
N ASN A 212 25.84 21.69 -11.07
CA ASN A 212 24.49 21.85 -11.64
C ASN A 212 23.41 21.69 -10.55
N THR A 213 22.37 22.53 -10.54
CA THR A 213 21.31 22.55 -9.51
C THR A 213 20.31 21.41 -9.60
N GLU A 214 19.95 20.94 -10.80
CA GLU A 214 18.94 19.88 -10.99
C GLU A 214 19.34 18.51 -10.44
N PRO A 215 20.56 18.01 -10.66
CA PRO A 215 21.01 16.75 -10.05
C PRO A 215 21.00 16.73 -8.53
N VAL A 216 21.16 17.89 -7.86
CA VAL A 216 21.14 17.99 -6.38
C VAL A 216 19.75 17.67 -5.84
N TYR A 217 18.70 18.24 -6.43
CA TYR A 217 17.33 17.98 -6.03
C TYR A 217 16.96 16.50 -6.21
N SER A 218 17.27 15.93 -7.37
CA SER A 218 17.03 14.51 -7.66
C SER A 218 17.74 13.59 -6.66
N HIS A 219 18.97 13.91 -6.27
CA HIS A 219 19.70 13.16 -5.25
C HIS A 219 19.07 13.24 -3.85
N GLN A 220 18.53 14.42 -3.49
CA GLN A 220 17.83 14.59 -2.21
C GLN A 220 16.55 13.78 -2.17
N VAL A 221 15.76 13.78 -3.25
CA VAL A 221 14.57 12.96 -3.37
C VAL A 221 14.94 11.48 -3.32
N TRP A 222 15.94 11.06 -4.09
CA TRP A 222 16.43 9.68 -4.08
C TRP A 222 16.87 9.22 -2.69
N ARG A 223 17.61 10.01 -1.93
CA ARG A 223 18.03 9.66 -0.56
C ARG A 223 16.86 9.37 0.36
N ARG A 224 15.76 10.12 0.23
CA ARG A 224 14.56 9.88 1.01
C ARG A 224 13.83 8.62 0.59
N TYR A 225 13.75 8.38 -0.71
CA TYR A 225 13.07 7.22 -1.27
C TYR A 225 13.86 5.92 -1.08
N ALA A 226 15.17 5.98 -1.17
CA ALA A 226 16.08 4.86 -0.92
C ALA A 226 16.27 4.54 0.57
N SER A 227 15.78 5.39 1.47
CA SER A 227 15.83 5.11 2.91
C SER A 227 15.03 3.86 3.26
N PRO A 228 15.57 2.94 4.10
CA PRO A 228 14.82 1.77 4.58
C PRO A 228 13.69 2.14 5.55
N VAL A 229 13.65 3.40 6.02
CA VAL A 229 12.61 3.93 6.90
C VAL A 229 12.07 5.22 6.30
N TRP A 230 10.78 5.21 5.96
CA TRP A 230 10.06 6.40 5.52
C TRP A 230 9.39 7.07 6.71
N MET A 231 9.97 8.17 7.15
CA MET A 231 9.50 8.93 8.32
C MET A 231 8.55 10.08 7.93
N ASP A 232 8.42 10.34 6.66
CA ASP A 232 7.81 11.51 6.06
C ASP A 232 6.52 11.20 5.28
N ILE A 233 5.93 10.02 5.49
CA ILE A 233 4.60 9.68 4.96
C ILE A 233 3.53 10.32 5.84
N ARG A 234 2.69 11.19 5.25
CA ARG A 234 1.56 11.82 5.95
C ARG A 234 0.48 10.80 6.24
N GLN A 235 0.36 10.40 7.50
CA GLN A 235 -0.60 9.37 7.94
C GLN A 235 -2.07 9.76 7.74
N SER A 236 -2.37 11.06 7.68
CA SER A 236 -3.72 11.60 7.44
C SER A 236 -4.03 11.86 5.97
N ASN A 237 -3.04 11.77 5.07
CA ASN A 237 -3.25 11.96 3.64
C ASN A 237 -3.86 10.70 2.99
N THR A 238 -5.16 10.54 3.17
CA THR A 238 -5.96 9.41 2.69
C THR A 238 -7.26 9.90 2.06
N LEU A 239 -7.89 9.08 1.23
CA LEU A 239 -9.24 9.39 0.76
C LEU A 239 -10.25 9.47 1.91
N ASN A 240 -11.32 10.24 1.71
CA ASN A 240 -12.37 10.38 2.72
C ASN A 240 -13.19 9.09 2.85
N ARG A 241 -12.96 8.38 3.95
CA ARG A 241 -13.62 7.11 4.27
C ARG A 241 -15.08 7.24 4.71
N THR A 242 -15.54 8.45 5.11
CA THR A 242 -16.89 8.60 5.68
C THR A 242 -17.99 8.52 4.64
N ALA A 243 -17.66 8.76 3.37
CA ALA A 243 -18.62 8.74 2.26
C ALA A 243 -19.10 7.33 1.87
N ALA A 244 -18.35 6.28 2.25
CA ALA A 244 -18.64 4.89 1.84
C ALA A 244 -19.20 4.01 2.96
N ARG A 245 -19.55 4.56 4.11
CA ARG A 245 -20.05 3.79 5.27
C ARG A 245 -21.52 3.50 5.13
N ASP A 246 -21.88 2.22 5.14
CA ASP A 246 -23.28 1.77 5.19
C ASP A 246 -23.81 1.73 6.62
N GLU A 247 -22.96 1.36 7.61
CA GLU A 247 -23.35 1.23 9.03
C GLU A 247 -22.34 1.92 9.99
N LYS A 248 -22.82 2.31 11.18
CA LYS A 248 -22.00 2.97 12.21
C LYS A 248 -20.84 2.10 12.74
N ASP A 249 -20.95 0.79 12.61
CA ASP A 249 -19.95 -0.18 13.11
C ASP A 249 -18.82 -0.50 12.15
N GLU A 250 -18.87 -0.02 10.89
CA GLU A 250 -17.77 -0.12 9.94
C GLU A 250 -16.63 0.85 10.29
N ARG A 251 -16.00 0.64 11.43
CA ARG A 251 -14.90 1.51 11.95
C ARG A 251 -13.56 1.26 11.26
N HIS A 252 -13.46 0.28 10.39
CA HIS A 252 -12.19 -0.31 9.97
C HIS A 252 -11.76 -0.04 8.53
N ILE A 253 -12.42 0.88 7.82
CA ILE A 253 -11.89 1.38 6.55
C ILE A 253 -10.62 2.17 6.87
N CYS A 254 -9.48 1.62 6.50
CA CYS A 254 -8.18 2.29 6.56
C CYS A 254 -7.66 2.44 5.13
N PRO A 255 -8.05 3.51 4.39
CA PRO A 255 -7.49 3.77 3.07
C PRO A 255 -5.98 3.90 3.15
N LEU A 256 -5.28 3.37 2.14
CA LEU A 256 -3.83 3.49 2.04
C LEU A 256 -3.43 4.97 1.87
N GLN A 257 -2.31 5.36 2.47
CA GLN A 257 -1.82 6.74 2.37
C GLN A 257 -1.44 7.08 0.92
N LEU A 258 -1.95 8.21 0.43
CA LEU A 258 -1.72 8.65 -0.96
C LEU A 258 -0.24 8.94 -1.22
N ASP A 259 0.49 9.49 -0.25
CA ASP A 259 1.94 9.72 -0.37
C ASP A 259 2.73 8.41 -0.56
N LEU A 260 2.34 7.34 0.14
CA LEU A 260 2.98 6.04 0.03
C LEU A 260 2.78 5.46 -1.37
N ILE A 261 1.52 5.48 -1.85
CA ILE A 261 1.19 5.02 -3.20
C ILE A 261 1.98 5.82 -4.23
N ALA A 262 1.91 7.16 -4.17
CA ALA A 262 2.58 8.04 -5.11
C ALA A 262 4.09 7.80 -5.16
N ARG A 263 4.74 7.60 -4.00
CA ARG A 263 6.17 7.31 -3.92
C ARG A 263 6.52 5.96 -4.57
N CYS A 264 5.71 4.92 -4.35
CA CYS A 264 5.90 3.64 -5.01
C CYS A 264 5.71 3.73 -6.53
N LEU A 265 4.69 4.45 -6.98
CA LEU A 265 4.46 4.65 -8.42
C LEU A 265 5.57 5.47 -9.07
N GLU A 266 6.08 6.51 -8.40
CA GLU A 266 7.21 7.29 -8.89
C GLU A 266 8.46 6.43 -9.06
N LEU A 267 8.76 5.55 -8.10
CA LEU A 267 9.96 4.70 -8.14
C LEU A 267 9.89 3.60 -9.20
N TRP A 268 8.72 2.99 -9.40
CA TRP A 268 8.63 1.66 -10.02
C TRP A 268 7.70 1.57 -11.22
N THR A 269 7.24 2.71 -11.75
CA THR A 269 6.33 2.72 -12.90
C THR A 269 6.64 3.82 -13.90
N ASN A 270 6.37 3.54 -15.18
CA ASN A 270 6.38 4.52 -16.26
C ASN A 270 5.01 5.20 -16.42
N PRO A 271 4.93 6.37 -17.09
CA PRO A 271 3.66 6.90 -17.58
C PRO A 271 2.91 5.84 -18.43
N ASN A 272 1.59 5.81 -18.31
CA ASN A 272 0.69 4.85 -18.96
C ASN A 272 0.83 3.38 -18.55
N ASP A 273 1.70 3.04 -17.59
CA ASP A 273 1.73 1.70 -16.98
C ASP A 273 0.36 1.34 -16.37
N ILE A 274 -0.03 0.07 -16.45
CA ILE A 274 -1.24 -0.44 -15.80
C ILE A 274 -0.92 -0.81 -14.36
N ILE A 275 -1.57 -0.14 -13.42
CA ILE A 275 -1.42 -0.34 -11.98
C ILE A 275 -2.60 -1.15 -11.46
N LEU A 276 -2.32 -2.27 -10.81
CA LEU A 276 -3.33 -3.16 -10.24
C LEU A 276 -3.45 -3.00 -8.72
N ASP A 277 -4.69 -2.88 -8.25
CA ASP A 277 -5.05 -3.06 -6.84
C ASP A 277 -6.16 -4.12 -6.73
N PRO A 278 -5.85 -5.36 -6.29
CA PRO A 278 -6.85 -6.41 -6.14
C PRO A 278 -7.79 -6.22 -4.94
N PHE A 279 -7.57 -5.21 -4.10
CA PHE A 279 -8.37 -4.84 -2.93
C PHE A 279 -8.62 -3.32 -2.89
N ALA A 280 -9.17 -2.80 -3.98
CA ALA A 280 -9.19 -1.36 -4.27
C ALA A 280 -9.92 -0.51 -3.21
N GLY A 281 -10.80 -1.10 -2.40
CA GLY A 281 -11.58 -0.37 -1.41
C GLY A 281 -12.32 0.79 -2.05
N ILE A 282 -12.10 2.00 -1.53
CA ILE A 282 -12.67 3.24 -2.08
C ILE A 282 -11.80 3.88 -3.19
N GLY A 283 -10.79 3.16 -3.71
CA GLY A 283 -10.02 3.56 -4.89
C GLY A 283 -8.78 4.40 -4.62
N SER A 284 -8.09 4.23 -3.49
CA SER A 284 -6.87 5.03 -3.20
C SER A 284 -5.78 4.84 -4.25
N VAL A 285 -5.47 3.60 -4.62
CA VAL A 285 -4.47 3.30 -5.67
C VAL A 285 -4.95 3.75 -7.04
N PRO A 286 -6.18 3.43 -7.49
CA PRO A 286 -6.73 3.95 -8.72
C PRO A 286 -6.63 5.47 -8.88
N VAL A 287 -7.05 6.22 -7.87
CA VAL A 287 -7.00 7.70 -7.89
C VAL A 287 -5.59 8.23 -8.06
N VAL A 288 -4.62 7.73 -7.26
CA VAL A 288 -3.22 8.20 -7.37
C VAL A 288 -2.61 7.80 -8.71
N ALA A 289 -2.93 6.62 -9.23
CA ALA A 289 -2.46 6.19 -10.55
C ALA A 289 -2.92 7.16 -11.65
N LEU A 290 -4.20 7.56 -11.62
CA LEU A 290 -4.74 8.56 -12.55
C LEU A 290 -4.05 9.92 -12.42
N GLN A 291 -3.92 10.45 -11.19
CA GLN A 291 -3.24 11.73 -10.91
C GLN A 291 -1.79 11.75 -11.42
N MET A 292 -1.16 10.59 -11.49
CA MET A 292 0.21 10.45 -11.95
C MET A 292 0.34 10.06 -13.44
N GLY A 293 -0.76 10.03 -14.19
CA GLY A 293 -0.75 9.70 -15.62
C GLY A 293 -0.54 8.21 -15.92
N ARG A 294 -0.95 7.33 -15.02
CA ARG A 294 -0.97 5.87 -15.20
C ARG A 294 -2.40 5.41 -15.51
N ARG A 295 -2.53 4.22 -16.08
CA ARG A 295 -3.80 3.51 -16.17
C ARG A 295 -3.99 2.67 -14.91
N THR A 296 -5.23 2.39 -14.54
CA THR A 296 -5.50 1.65 -13.32
C THR A 296 -6.50 0.53 -13.52
N MET A 297 -6.28 -0.55 -12.80
CA MET A 297 -7.21 -1.66 -12.67
C MET A 297 -7.42 -1.96 -11.18
N GLY A 298 -8.67 -2.02 -10.74
CA GLY A 298 -8.99 -2.27 -9.33
C GLY A 298 -10.15 -3.22 -9.16
N PHE A 299 -10.08 -4.07 -8.12
CA PHE A 299 -11.15 -5.01 -7.77
C PHE A 299 -11.63 -4.73 -6.36
N GLU A 300 -12.94 -4.77 -6.18
CA GLU A 300 -13.55 -4.58 -4.87
C GLU A 300 -14.80 -5.45 -4.75
N LEU A 301 -14.86 -6.24 -3.68
CA LEU A 301 -15.96 -7.15 -3.44
C LEU A 301 -17.20 -6.45 -2.88
N LYS A 302 -16.98 -5.43 -2.01
CA LYS A 302 -18.06 -4.71 -1.35
C LYS A 302 -18.63 -3.64 -2.28
N GLU A 303 -19.92 -3.75 -2.60
CA GLU A 303 -20.60 -2.88 -3.57
C GLU A 303 -20.52 -1.39 -3.22
N SER A 304 -20.71 -1.01 -1.94
CA SER A 304 -20.65 0.39 -1.53
C SER A 304 -19.25 0.99 -1.69
N TYR A 305 -18.19 0.20 -1.46
CA TYR A 305 -16.80 0.65 -1.66
C TYR A 305 -16.48 0.76 -3.15
N PHE A 306 -16.92 -0.22 -3.95
CA PHE A 306 -16.80 -0.16 -5.40
C PHE A 306 -17.46 1.11 -5.97
N LYS A 307 -18.71 1.40 -5.61
CA LYS A 307 -19.41 2.62 -6.04
C LYS A 307 -18.66 3.88 -5.66
N GLN A 308 -18.09 3.94 -4.45
CA GLN A 308 -17.29 5.08 -4.03
C GLN A 308 -15.98 5.17 -4.81
N ALA A 309 -15.33 4.06 -5.13
CA ALA A 309 -14.12 4.04 -5.95
C ALA A 309 -14.40 4.58 -7.36
N VAL A 310 -15.52 4.19 -7.95
CA VAL A 310 -15.97 4.72 -9.26
C VAL A 310 -16.14 6.24 -9.20
N LEU A 311 -16.84 6.75 -8.19
CA LEU A 311 -17.05 8.20 -8.03
C LEU A 311 -15.72 8.96 -7.85
N ASN A 312 -14.78 8.39 -7.09
CA ASN A 312 -13.48 8.99 -6.86
C ASN A 312 -12.65 9.03 -8.17
N CYS A 313 -12.65 7.96 -8.96
CA CYS A 313 -11.95 7.93 -10.25
C CYS A 313 -12.58 8.86 -11.29
N GLN A 314 -13.91 8.87 -11.41
CA GLN A 314 -14.61 9.79 -12.31
C GLN A 314 -14.29 11.25 -12.02
N LYS A 315 -14.16 11.61 -10.74
CA LYS A 315 -13.77 12.95 -10.34
C LYS A 315 -12.38 13.34 -10.85
N GLU A 316 -11.42 12.41 -10.80
CA GLU A 316 -10.07 12.67 -11.31
C GLU A 316 -10.04 12.73 -12.85
N GLU A 317 -10.78 11.87 -13.55
CA GLU A 317 -10.87 11.93 -15.01
C GLU A 317 -11.46 13.25 -15.51
N ASN A 318 -12.52 13.77 -14.84
CA ASN A 318 -13.13 15.05 -15.19
C ASN A 318 -12.23 16.26 -14.88
N HIS A 319 -11.30 16.15 -13.90
CA HIS A 319 -10.33 17.21 -13.62
C HIS A 319 -9.26 17.33 -14.70
N ASP A 320 -8.83 16.22 -15.30
CA ASP A 320 -7.86 16.22 -16.40
C ASP A 320 -8.45 16.84 -17.67
N ASP A 321 -9.72 16.52 -18.00
CA ASP A 321 -10.40 17.06 -19.18
C ASP A 321 -10.64 18.59 -19.10
N SER A 322 -10.66 19.15 -17.90
CA SER A 322 -10.83 20.60 -17.70
C SER A 322 -9.52 21.42 -17.84
N ASN A 323 -8.37 20.74 -17.93
CA ASN A 323 -7.05 21.35 -18.06
C ASN A 323 -6.43 21.19 -19.46
N ILE A 324 -7.17 20.64 -20.43
CA ILE A 324 -6.86 20.60 -21.86
C ILE A 324 -7.67 21.68 -22.58
#